data_86e67bcf79bad012b9176b54f045c700
#
_entry.id   86e67bcf79bad012b9176b54f045c700
#
_cell.length_a   1.000
_cell.length_b   1.000
_cell.length_c   1.000
_cell.angle_alpha   90.00
_cell.angle_beta   90.00
_cell.angle_gamma   90.00
#
_symmetry.space_group_name_H-M   'P 1'
#
loop_
_entity.id
_entity.type
_entity.pdbx_description
1 polymer ?
#
loop_
_entity_poly.entity_id
_entity_poly.type
_entity_poly.pdbx_seq_one_letter_code
_entity_poly.pdbx_strand_id
1 'polypeptide(L)'
;MTFEIIFVLLALLGMVVALALDKMRPGMVLFSVVVLFLCAGILTPKEMLEGFSNKGMITVAMLFLVSEGIRQSGALGQVIKKLLPQGKTTVFKAQFRMLPTISFISAFLNNTPVVVIFAPIIKRWAESVKLPATKFLIPLSYVTILGGICTLIGTSTNLVVHGMILAVSYTHLRAHETPEHL
;
A
#
# COMPACT_ATOMS: atom_id res chain seq x y z
N MET A 1 -26.12 -21.61 -6.98
CA MET A 1 -25.76 -20.27 -7.53
C MET A 1 -26.43 -19.12 -6.79
N THR A 2 -27.76 -18.96 -6.76
CA THR A 2 -28.39 -17.78 -6.14
C THR A 2 -28.16 -17.69 -4.62
N PHE A 3 -28.21 -18.80 -3.90
CA PHE A 3 -27.97 -18.85 -2.46
C PHE A 3 -26.51 -18.51 -2.11
N GLU A 4 -25.55 -19.05 -2.83
CA GLU A 4 -24.12 -18.79 -2.63
C GLU A 4 -23.78 -17.31 -2.88
N ILE A 5 -24.36 -16.72 -3.92
CA ILE A 5 -24.16 -15.29 -4.24
C ILE A 5 -24.71 -14.40 -3.11
N ILE A 6 -25.93 -14.71 -2.62
CA ILE A 6 -26.53 -13.96 -1.51
C ILE A 6 -25.69 -14.10 -0.25
N PHE A 7 -25.22 -15.32 0.05
CA PHE A 7 -24.38 -15.56 1.21
C PHE A 7 -23.06 -14.79 1.14
N VAL A 8 -22.38 -14.78 -0.01
CA VAL A 8 -21.14 -14.02 -0.22
C VAL A 8 -21.39 -12.52 -0.07
N LEU A 9 -22.48 -11.99 -0.65
CA LEU A 9 -22.81 -10.57 -0.52
C LEU A 9 -23.10 -10.17 0.93
N LEU A 10 -23.84 -10.99 1.68
CA LEU A 10 -24.11 -10.75 3.09
C LEU A 10 -22.84 -10.82 3.94
N ALA A 11 -21.96 -11.78 3.67
CA ALA A 11 -20.68 -11.88 4.37
C ALA A 11 -19.76 -10.70 4.08
N LEU A 12 -19.71 -10.22 2.84
CA LEU A 12 -18.95 -9.02 2.46
C LEU A 12 -19.53 -7.75 3.09
N LEU A 13 -20.86 -7.62 3.11
CA LEU A 13 -21.53 -6.50 3.80
C LEU A 13 -21.22 -6.53 5.29
N GLY A 14 -21.31 -7.69 5.94
CA GLY A 14 -20.96 -7.89 7.34
C GLY A 14 -19.49 -7.55 7.62
N MET A 15 -18.59 -7.91 6.72
CA MET A 15 -17.17 -7.55 6.80
C MET A 15 -16.97 -6.03 6.79
N VAL A 16 -17.63 -5.33 5.85
CA VAL A 16 -17.52 -3.86 5.76
C VAL A 16 -18.07 -3.20 7.03
N VAL A 17 -19.21 -3.67 7.52
CA VAL A 17 -19.79 -3.16 8.78
C VAL A 17 -18.87 -3.43 9.96
N ALA A 18 -18.29 -4.63 10.07
CA ALA A 18 -17.36 -4.98 11.15
C ALA A 18 -16.08 -4.11 11.11
N LEU A 19 -15.55 -3.82 9.92
CA LEU A 19 -14.42 -2.92 9.74
C LEU A 19 -14.79 -1.46 10.10
N ALA A 20 -15.98 -1.01 9.72
CA ALA A 20 -16.44 0.35 10.03
C ALA A 20 -16.69 0.58 11.53
N LEU A 21 -17.06 -0.47 12.27
CA LEU A 21 -17.24 -0.40 13.72
C LEU A 21 -15.92 -0.32 14.50
N ASP A 22 -14.80 -0.62 13.87
CA ASP A 22 -13.42 -0.55 14.41
C ASP A 22 -13.23 -1.22 15.80
N LYS A 23 -14.06 -2.24 16.09
CA LYS A 23 -14.00 -3.00 17.37
C LYS A 23 -12.97 -4.12 17.34
N MET A 24 -12.59 -4.60 16.17
CA MET A 24 -11.67 -5.73 15.96
C MET A 24 -10.55 -5.33 15.01
N ARG A 25 -9.39 -5.96 15.18
CA ARG A 25 -8.27 -5.75 14.26
C ARG A 25 -8.66 -6.17 12.84
N PRO A 26 -8.42 -5.34 11.81
CA PRO A 26 -8.83 -5.64 10.43
C PRO A 26 -8.41 -7.02 9.94
N GLY A 27 -7.19 -7.47 10.29
CA GLY A 27 -6.70 -8.79 9.93
C GLY A 27 -7.55 -9.94 10.51
N MET A 28 -8.08 -9.80 11.73
CA MET A 28 -8.97 -10.80 12.33
C MET A 28 -10.31 -10.85 11.62
N VAL A 29 -10.87 -9.69 11.27
CA VAL A 29 -12.15 -9.62 10.53
C VAL A 29 -12.00 -10.31 9.17
N LEU A 30 -10.95 -9.97 8.41
CA LEU A 30 -10.67 -10.58 7.11
C LEU A 30 -10.45 -12.09 7.22
N PHE A 31 -9.66 -12.54 8.19
CA PHE A 31 -9.41 -13.96 8.42
C PHE A 31 -10.69 -14.72 8.78
N SER A 32 -11.54 -14.13 9.63
CA SER A 32 -12.83 -14.74 10.01
C SER A 32 -13.76 -14.95 8.79
N VAL A 33 -13.77 -14.01 7.85
CA VAL A 33 -14.55 -14.13 6.60
C VAL A 33 -14.01 -15.25 5.72
N VAL A 34 -12.69 -15.38 5.61
CA VAL A 34 -12.06 -16.49 4.86
C VAL A 34 -12.42 -17.85 5.49
N VAL A 35 -12.34 -17.96 6.82
CA VAL A 35 -12.73 -19.17 7.54
C VAL A 35 -14.22 -19.47 7.33
N LEU A 36 -15.07 -18.45 7.34
CA LEU A 36 -16.51 -18.59 7.08
C LEU A 36 -16.75 -19.17 5.66
N PHE A 37 -16.05 -18.70 4.66
CA PHE A 37 -16.17 -19.22 3.28
C PHE A 37 -15.63 -20.65 3.14
N LEU A 38 -14.57 -21.00 3.87
CA LEU A 38 -14.07 -22.37 3.96
C LEU A 38 -15.12 -23.31 4.58
N CYS A 39 -15.71 -22.92 5.71
CA CYS A 39 -16.72 -23.71 6.40
C CYS A 39 -18.02 -23.84 5.58
N ALA A 40 -18.35 -22.82 4.80
CA ALA A 40 -19.50 -22.85 3.89
C ALA A 40 -19.24 -23.67 2.60
N GLY A 41 -18.01 -24.15 2.39
CA GLY A 41 -17.65 -24.92 1.18
C GLY A 41 -17.57 -24.08 -0.09
N ILE A 42 -17.58 -22.76 0.03
CA ILE A 42 -17.45 -21.81 -1.10
C ILE A 42 -16.00 -21.71 -1.56
N LEU A 43 -15.06 -21.79 -0.61
CA LEU A 43 -13.63 -21.77 -0.85
C LEU A 43 -13.03 -23.13 -0.49
N THR A 44 -12.17 -23.63 -1.35
CA THR A 44 -11.35 -24.81 -1.03
C THR A 44 -10.08 -24.41 -0.29
N PRO A 45 -9.49 -25.28 0.54
CA PRO A 45 -8.20 -25.00 1.20
C PRO A 45 -7.09 -24.65 0.20
N LYS A 46 -7.14 -25.24 -0.99
CA LYS A 46 -6.17 -24.97 -2.06
C LYS A 46 -6.28 -23.52 -2.57
N GLU A 47 -7.48 -23.08 -2.89
CA GLU A 47 -7.76 -21.71 -3.36
C GLU A 47 -7.38 -20.67 -2.28
N MET A 48 -7.64 -20.95 -1.01
CA MET A 48 -7.20 -20.11 0.10
C MET A 48 -5.67 -19.97 0.11
N LEU A 49 -4.95 -21.07 -0.02
CA LEU A 49 -3.47 -21.05 -0.01
C LEU A 49 -2.89 -20.40 -1.27
N GLU A 50 -3.53 -20.54 -2.43
CA GLU A 50 -3.12 -19.86 -3.67
C GLU A 50 -3.14 -18.34 -3.52
N GLY A 51 -4.06 -17.77 -2.72
CA GLY A 51 -4.07 -16.34 -2.39
C GLY A 51 -2.79 -15.89 -1.69
N PHE A 52 -2.23 -16.69 -0.79
CA PHE A 52 -0.96 -16.42 -0.11
C PHE A 52 0.26 -16.63 -1.02
N SER A 53 0.16 -17.49 -2.03
CA SER A 53 1.22 -17.77 -3.00
C SER A 53 1.24 -16.81 -4.18
N ASN A 54 0.33 -15.84 -4.22
CA ASN A 54 0.29 -14.85 -5.30
C ASN A 54 1.59 -14.04 -5.35
N LYS A 55 2.22 -13.98 -6.52
CA LYS A 55 3.50 -13.26 -6.73
C LYS A 55 3.44 -11.81 -6.29
N GLY A 56 2.31 -11.12 -6.55
CA GLY A 56 2.10 -9.75 -6.12
C GLY A 56 2.11 -9.61 -4.60
N MET A 57 1.43 -10.50 -3.87
CA MET A 57 1.38 -10.49 -2.40
C MET A 57 2.75 -10.77 -1.78
N ILE A 58 3.50 -11.74 -2.30
CA ILE A 58 4.86 -12.05 -1.85
C ILE A 58 5.78 -10.84 -2.09
N THR A 59 5.67 -10.22 -3.26
CA THR A 59 6.45 -9.00 -3.57
C THR A 59 6.14 -7.88 -2.60
N VAL A 60 4.87 -7.63 -2.27
CA VAL A 60 4.46 -6.64 -1.26
C VAL A 60 5.11 -6.95 0.09
N ALA A 61 5.05 -8.21 0.55
CA ALA A 61 5.64 -8.62 1.82
C ALA A 61 7.16 -8.36 1.85
N MET A 62 7.87 -8.72 0.79
CA MET A 62 9.31 -8.46 0.67
C MET A 62 9.65 -6.99 0.63
N LEU A 63 8.85 -6.17 -0.08
CA LEU A 63 9.03 -4.71 -0.10
C LEU A 63 8.79 -4.07 1.28
N PHE A 64 7.88 -4.59 2.09
CA PHE A 64 7.72 -4.13 3.48
C PHE A 64 8.99 -4.41 4.31
N LEU A 65 9.59 -5.59 4.16
CA LEU A 65 10.85 -5.92 4.86
C LEU A 65 11.99 -5.00 4.43
N VAL A 66 12.16 -4.77 3.12
CA VAL A 66 13.17 -3.84 2.59
C VAL A 66 12.92 -2.41 3.08
N SER A 67 11.67 -1.95 3.04
CA SER A 67 11.29 -0.62 3.51
C SER A 67 11.58 -0.43 5.01
N GLU A 68 11.35 -1.46 5.82
CA GLU A 68 11.67 -1.44 7.25
C GLU A 68 13.20 -1.37 7.47
N GLY A 69 13.99 -2.12 6.70
CA GLY A 69 15.46 -2.01 6.74
C GLY A 69 15.95 -0.61 6.39
N ILE A 70 15.40 0.01 5.34
CA ILE A 70 15.72 1.39 4.95
C ILE A 70 15.31 2.37 6.06
N ARG A 71 14.16 2.18 6.69
CA ARG A 71 13.69 2.99 7.80
C ARG A 71 14.65 2.92 9.00
N GLN A 72 15.10 1.72 9.36
CA GLN A 72 16.02 1.51 10.49
C GLN A 72 17.42 2.06 10.22
N SER A 73 17.88 2.07 8.98
CA SER A 73 19.19 2.65 8.61
C SER A 73 19.27 4.16 8.84
N GLY A 74 18.13 4.86 8.91
CA GLY A 74 18.07 6.32 9.04
C GLY A 74 18.52 7.10 7.80
N ALA A 75 18.87 6.43 6.71
CA ALA A 75 19.37 7.06 5.47
C ALA A 75 18.39 8.11 4.90
N LEU A 76 17.10 7.80 4.86
CA LEU A 76 16.07 8.72 4.38
C LEU A 76 15.98 9.99 5.25
N GLY A 77 16.16 9.84 6.56
CA GLY A 77 16.18 10.97 7.48
C GLY A 77 17.35 11.93 7.22
N GLN A 78 18.51 11.41 6.82
CA GLN A 78 19.66 12.22 6.44
C GLN A 78 19.45 12.96 5.11
N VAL A 79 18.84 12.30 4.12
CA VAL A 79 18.51 12.90 2.83
C VAL A 79 17.57 14.07 3.01
N ILE A 80 16.48 13.92 3.76
CA ILE A 80 15.52 15.01 3.94
C ILE A 80 16.11 16.17 4.74
N LYS A 81 16.94 15.91 5.76
CA LYS A 81 17.61 16.97 6.53
C LYS A 81 18.51 17.83 5.64
N LYS A 82 19.20 17.26 4.65
CA LYS A 82 20.01 18.00 3.68
C LYS A 82 19.18 18.82 2.70
N LEU A 83 17.95 18.38 2.41
CA LEU A 83 17.03 19.07 1.50
C LEU A 83 16.31 20.25 2.16
N LEU A 84 16.07 20.17 3.46
CA LEU A 84 15.38 21.21 4.21
C LEU A 84 16.24 22.47 4.29
N PRO A 85 15.72 23.65 3.86
CA PRO A 85 16.46 24.90 3.93
C PRO A 85 16.79 25.27 5.38
N GLN A 86 18.03 25.72 5.59
CA GLN A 86 18.45 26.25 6.88
C GLN A 86 18.25 27.77 6.88
N GLY A 87 17.59 28.32 7.92
CA GLY A 87 17.33 29.73 8.07
C GLY A 87 15.99 30.22 7.53
N LYS A 88 15.85 31.54 7.36
CA LYS A 88 14.58 32.16 6.90
C LYS A 88 14.25 31.71 5.48
N THR A 89 13.11 31.06 5.32
CA THR A 89 12.61 30.57 4.04
C THR A 89 11.11 30.82 3.91
N THR A 90 10.62 30.83 2.67
CA THR A 90 9.19 30.91 2.39
C THR A 90 8.61 29.50 2.20
N VAL A 91 7.32 29.34 2.49
CA VAL A 91 6.61 28.06 2.33
C VAL A 91 6.81 27.51 0.92
N PHE A 92 6.59 28.34 -0.10
CA PHE A 92 6.70 27.94 -1.50
C PHE A 92 8.10 27.41 -1.87
N LYS A 93 9.16 28.13 -1.47
CA LYS A 93 10.54 27.72 -1.77
C LYS A 93 10.91 26.39 -1.10
N ALA A 94 10.47 26.19 0.13
CA ALA A 94 10.70 24.95 0.86
C ALA A 94 9.94 23.78 0.22
N GLN A 95 8.66 23.97 -0.14
CA GLN A 95 7.86 22.97 -0.82
C GLN A 95 8.47 22.58 -2.17
N PHE A 96 8.82 23.56 -3.00
CA PHE A 96 9.37 23.31 -4.33
C PHE A 96 10.66 22.48 -4.30
N ARG A 97 11.45 22.63 -3.25
CA ARG A 97 12.68 21.86 -3.07
C ARG A 97 12.45 20.46 -2.50
N MET A 98 11.48 20.33 -1.59
CA MET A 98 11.25 19.13 -0.81
C MET A 98 10.33 18.13 -1.53
N LEU A 99 9.19 18.61 -2.07
CA LEU A 99 8.13 17.75 -2.58
C LEU A 99 8.56 16.88 -3.78
N PRO A 100 9.32 17.39 -4.79
CA PRO A 100 9.75 16.56 -5.91
C PRO A 100 10.65 15.40 -5.47
N THR A 101 11.54 15.66 -4.51
CA THR A 101 12.43 14.62 -3.99
C THR A 101 11.65 13.54 -3.24
N ILE A 102 10.66 13.95 -2.44
CA ILE A 102 9.79 13.00 -1.72
C ILE A 102 8.97 12.18 -2.70
N SER A 103 8.42 12.81 -3.74
CA SER A 103 7.70 12.10 -4.82
C SER A 103 8.59 11.05 -5.48
N PHE A 104 9.81 11.41 -5.81
CA PHE A 104 10.77 10.49 -6.41
C PHE A 104 11.11 9.30 -5.49
N ILE A 105 11.35 9.56 -4.20
CA ILE A 105 11.59 8.50 -3.21
C ILE A 105 10.37 7.59 -3.07
N SER A 106 9.17 8.16 -3.04
CA SER A 106 7.91 7.41 -2.91
C SER A 106 7.60 6.56 -4.14
N ALA A 107 8.13 6.89 -5.31
CA ALA A 107 8.00 6.06 -6.49
C ALA A 107 8.67 4.67 -6.32
N PHE A 108 9.66 4.54 -5.44
CA PHE A 108 10.40 3.30 -5.19
C PHE A 108 10.18 2.70 -3.80
N LEU A 109 9.57 3.45 -2.89
CA LEU A 109 9.25 3.01 -1.55
C LEU A 109 7.74 3.13 -1.31
N ASN A 110 7.20 2.18 -0.57
CA ASN A 110 5.78 2.23 -0.20
C ASN A 110 5.46 3.54 0.54
N ASN A 111 4.28 4.10 0.27
CA ASN A 111 3.83 5.39 0.81
C ASN A 111 3.91 5.48 2.34
N THR A 112 3.51 4.41 3.04
CA THR A 112 3.44 4.40 4.51
C THR A 112 4.80 4.66 5.16
N PRO A 113 5.89 3.93 4.86
CA PRO A 113 7.23 4.23 5.39
C PRO A 113 7.68 5.66 5.10
N VAL A 114 7.43 6.16 3.89
CA VAL A 114 7.83 7.52 3.48
C VAL A 114 7.16 8.56 4.38
N VAL A 115 5.84 8.49 4.57
CA VAL A 115 5.11 9.42 5.43
C VAL A 115 5.55 9.31 6.88
N VAL A 116 5.65 8.08 7.42
CA VAL A 116 6.05 7.85 8.82
C VAL A 116 7.43 8.42 9.14
N ILE A 117 8.37 8.37 8.19
CA ILE A 117 9.73 8.90 8.39
C ILE A 117 9.75 10.42 8.22
N PHE A 118 9.13 10.93 7.17
CA PHE A 118 9.26 12.34 6.80
C PHE A 118 8.36 13.28 7.60
N ALA A 119 7.15 12.85 7.97
CA ALA A 119 6.22 13.71 8.68
C ALA A 119 6.79 14.28 10.00
N PRO A 120 7.37 13.48 10.91
CA PRO A 120 7.93 14.02 12.15
C PRO A 120 9.14 14.92 11.91
N ILE A 121 9.98 14.64 10.90
CA ILE A 121 11.15 15.46 10.58
C ILE A 121 10.71 16.82 10.04
N ILE A 122 9.77 16.83 9.11
CA ILE A 122 9.22 18.03 8.49
C ILE A 122 8.48 18.89 9.52
N LYS A 123 7.70 18.23 10.41
CA LYS A 123 7.01 18.93 11.49
C LYS A 123 8.00 19.69 12.38
N ARG A 124 9.00 19.00 12.90
CA ARG A 124 10.04 19.63 13.76
C ARG A 124 10.78 20.74 13.05
N TRP A 125 11.11 20.55 11.77
CA TRP A 125 11.74 21.58 10.98
C TRP A 125 10.83 22.80 10.78
N ALA A 126 9.57 22.62 10.40
CA ALA A 126 8.62 23.70 10.21
C ALA A 126 8.45 24.55 11.50
N GLU A 127 8.36 23.88 12.64
CA GLU A 127 8.31 24.52 13.96
C GLU A 127 9.58 25.33 14.24
N SER A 128 10.77 24.82 13.89
CA SER A 128 12.05 25.50 14.09
C SER A 128 12.20 26.80 13.27
N VAL A 129 11.60 26.82 12.07
CA VAL A 129 11.58 28.01 11.20
C VAL A 129 10.32 28.88 11.38
N LYS A 130 9.51 28.58 12.39
CA LYS A 130 8.25 29.28 12.74
C LYS A 130 7.23 29.30 11.59
N LEU A 131 7.15 28.22 10.82
CA LEU A 131 6.16 28.03 9.76
C LEU A 131 5.10 27.01 10.20
N PRO A 132 3.82 27.15 9.75
CA PRO A 132 2.77 26.21 10.10
C PRO A 132 3.03 24.85 9.45
N ALA A 133 3.18 23.81 10.28
CA ALA A 133 3.50 22.45 9.83
C ALA A 133 2.45 21.86 8.87
N THR A 134 1.17 22.23 9.03
CA THR A 134 0.06 21.77 8.16
C THR A 134 0.27 22.10 6.69
N LYS A 135 0.89 23.24 6.38
CA LYS A 135 1.23 23.62 5.00
C LYS A 135 2.23 22.69 4.33
N PHE A 136 2.95 21.88 5.10
CA PHE A 136 3.90 20.89 4.58
C PHE A 136 3.40 19.47 4.69
N LEU A 137 2.68 19.13 5.75
CA LEU A 137 2.20 17.76 5.98
C LEU A 137 1.08 17.35 5.02
N ILE A 138 0.18 18.27 4.67
CA ILE A 138 -0.87 18.00 3.69
C ILE A 138 -0.27 17.73 2.30
N PRO A 139 0.55 18.64 1.71
CA PRO A 139 1.21 18.34 0.44
C PRO A 139 2.12 17.11 0.48
N LEU A 140 2.78 16.83 1.61
CA LEU A 140 3.56 15.61 1.79
C LEU A 140 2.73 14.36 1.50
N SER A 141 1.54 14.27 2.09
CA SER A 141 0.65 13.13 1.90
C SER A 141 0.27 12.95 0.43
N TYR A 142 -0.17 14.02 -0.24
CA TYR A 142 -0.55 13.98 -1.66
C TYR A 142 0.62 13.60 -2.57
N VAL A 143 1.77 14.21 -2.37
CA VAL A 143 2.96 13.97 -3.20
C VAL A 143 3.49 12.54 -3.02
N THR A 144 3.39 12.01 -1.82
CA THR A 144 3.74 10.61 -1.55
C THR A 144 2.83 9.64 -2.32
N ILE A 145 1.52 9.89 -2.32
CA ILE A 145 0.56 9.08 -3.06
C ILE A 145 0.81 9.19 -4.57
N LEU A 146 0.96 10.41 -5.09
CA LEU A 146 1.22 10.64 -6.50
C LEU A 146 2.53 10.00 -6.97
N GLY A 147 3.60 10.11 -6.16
CA GLY A 147 4.87 9.44 -6.43
C GLY A 147 4.72 7.92 -6.44
N GLY A 148 3.97 7.36 -5.48
CA GLY A 148 3.72 5.93 -5.39
C GLY A 148 2.95 5.35 -6.58
N ILE A 149 2.08 6.13 -7.22
CA ILE A 149 1.32 5.69 -8.40
C ILE A 149 2.23 5.60 -9.65
N CYS A 150 3.32 6.35 -9.70
CA CYS A 150 4.19 6.42 -10.90
C CYS A 150 4.88 5.10 -11.24
N THR A 151 5.06 4.20 -10.27
CA THR A 151 5.73 2.90 -10.50
C THR A 151 4.92 1.74 -9.94
N LEU A 152 5.23 0.54 -10.41
CA LEU A 152 4.57 -0.68 -9.94
C LEU A 152 4.86 -0.96 -8.46
N ILE A 153 6.05 -0.62 -7.98
CA ILE A 153 6.52 -0.92 -6.61
C ILE A 153 6.23 0.19 -5.60
N GLY A 154 5.90 1.39 -6.06
CA GLY A 154 5.67 2.56 -5.19
C GLY A 154 4.42 2.45 -4.32
N THR A 155 3.44 1.61 -4.69
CA THR A 155 2.28 1.32 -3.86
C THR A 155 1.89 -0.16 -3.93
N SER A 156 1.50 -0.72 -2.78
CA SER A 156 1.05 -2.11 -2.68
C SER A 156 -0.19 -2.40 -3.55
N THR A 157 -1.06 -1.40 -3.74
CA THR A 157 -2.25 -1.53 -4.58
C THR A 157 -1.89 -1.91 -6.02
N ASN A 158 -0.89 -1.25 -6.62
CA ASN A 158 -0.45 -1.54 -7.99
C ASN A 158 0.05 -2.99 -8.10
N LEU A 159 0.81 -3.46 -7.12
CA LEU A 159 1.34 -4.83 -7.09
C LEU A 159 0.24 -5.88 -6.94
N VAL A 160 -0.75 -5.62 -6.07
CA VAL A 160 -1.89 -6.54 -5.88
C VAL A 160 -2.71 -6.63 -7.16
N VAL A 161 -3.07 -5.48 -7.76
CA VAL A 161 -3.82 -5.45 -9.02
C VAL A 161 -3.04 -6.12 -10.14
N HIS A 162 -1.74 -5.86 -10.25
CA HIS A 162 -0.89 -6.53 -11.24
C HIS A 162 -0.86 -8.06 -11.03
N GLY A 163 -0.72 -8.51 -9.78
CA GLY A 163 -0.77 -9.94 -9.45
C GLY A 163 -2.10 -10.60 -9.81
N MET A 164 -3.21 -9.88 -9.62
CA MET A 164 -4.54 -10.35 -10.03
C MET A 164 -4.68 -10.42 -11.55
N ILE A 165 -4.21 -9.40 -12.28
CA ILE A 165 -4.24 -9.39 -13.75
C ILE A 165 -3.45 -10.58 -14.31
N LEU A 166 -2.26 -10.86 -13.77
CA LEU A 166 -1.47 -12.02 -14.19
C LEU A 166 -2.22 -13.33 -13.93
N ALA A 167 -2.87 -13.49 -12.79
CA ALA A 167 -3.64 -14.69 -12.48
C ALA A 167 -4.80 -14.90 -13.47
N VAL A 168 -5.57 -13.85 -13.79
CA VAL A 168 -6.66 -13.89 -14.76
C VAL A 168 -6.15 -14.12 -16.18
N SER A 169 -5.06 -13.47 -16.58
CA SER A 169 -4.45 -13.62 -17.91
C SER A 169 -3.96 -15.06 -18.14
N TYR A 170 -3.37 -15.69 -17.13
CA TYR A 170 -2.97 -17.10 -17.20
C TYR A 170 -4.15 -18.05 -17.39
N THR A 171 -5.29 -17.79 -16.76
CA THR A 171 -6.50 -18.62 -16.93
C THR A 171 -7.12 -18.44 -18.32
N HIS A 172 -7.09 -17.23 -18.88
CA HIS A 172 -7.60 -16.97 -20.22
C HIS A 172 -6.68 -17.55 -21.33
N LEU A 173 -5.38 -17.46 -21.20
CA LEU A 173 -4.44 -18.03 -22.16
C LEU A 173 -4.50 -19.56 -22.18
N ARG A 174 -4.66 -20.21 -21.03
CA ARG A 174 -4.85 -21.67 -20.99
C ARG A 174 -6.19 -22.14 -21.55
N ALA A 175 -7.23 -21.31 -21.51
CA ALA A 175 -8.51 -21.64 -22.10
C ALA A 175 -8.48 -21.70 -23.64
N HIS A 176 -7.45 -21.10 -24.26
CA HIS A 176 -7.21 -21.14 -25.71
C HIS A 176 -6.14 -22.14 -26.13
N GLU A 177 -5.44 -22.80 -25.21
CA GLU A 177 -4.61 -23.95 -25.49
C GLU A 177 -5.52 -25.17 -25.65
N THR A 178 -5.99 -25.39 -26.88
CA THR A 178 -6.71 -26.62 -27.22
C THR A 178 -5.78 -27.83 -27.05
N PRO A 179 -6.32 -29.03 -26.65
CA PRO A 179 -5.50 -30.24 -26.43
C PRO A 179 -4.78 -30.76 -27.68
N GLU A 180 -4.89 -30.10 -28.79
CA GLU A 180 -4.30 -30.51 -30.10
C GLU A 180 -2.79 -30.20 -30.24
N HIS A 181 -2.17 -29.59 -29.20
CA HIS A 181 -0.74 -29.24 -29.21
C HIS A 181 0.04 -29.87 -28.04
N LEU A 182 -0.50 -30.97 -27.44
CA LEU A 182 0.24 -31.79 -26.48
C LEU A 182 0.58 -33.16 -27.08
#